data_11d694647c9377a5874bd89baeabb8b9
#
_entry.id   11d694647c9377a5874bd89baeabb8b9
#
_cell.length_a   1.000
_cell.length_b   1.000
_cell.length_c   1.000
_cell.angle_alpha   90.00
_cell.angle_beta   90.00
_cell.angle_gamma   90.00
#
_symmetry.space_group_name_H-M   'P 1'
#
loop_
_entity.id
_entity.type
_entity.pdbx_description
1 polymer ?
#
loop_
_entity_poly.entity_id
_entity_poly.type
_entity_poly.pdbx_seq_one_letter_code
_entity_poly.pdbx_strand_id
1 'polypeptide(L)'
;FNCMNTDTICIFTDNGNVHQIKVQNIPTKKVREKGVPIDNLGNYSSQGESIVALMSFDMIKGKKLLFTTKNGMIKLVDGSEFETNRKTVAATKLGKDDELVSVKITRVSEKEVVSEEPAMPVMLSGGSDDFEPLDFEQMEFGQMDMMDDAGSETELQYTREILVLQTHDGIFLRFPIKEVPEMKKATLGVKGIKLNPDDFVSNVYLLDVG
;
A
#
# COMPACT_ATOMS: atom_id res chain seq x y z
N PHE A 1 11.24 -4.62 -13.91
CA PHE A 1 9.79 -4.61 -14.15
C PHE A 1 9.49 -4.16 -15.58
N ASN A 2 8.32 -4.54 -16.08
CA ASN A 2 7.80 -4.07 -17.36
C ASN A 2 6.78 -2.96 -17.11
N CYS A 3 6.73 -1.95 -17.99
CA CYS A 3 5.74 -0.88 -17.94
C CYS A 3 5.34 -0.48 -19.36
N MET A 4 4.16 0.11 -19.49
CA MET A 4 3.67 0.63 -20.77
C MET A 4 4.30 2.01 -21.09
N ASN A 5 4.32 2.39 -22.35
CA ASN A 5 4.83 3.71 -22.74
C ASN A 5 4.00 4.88 -22.15
N THR A 6 2.76 4.61 -21.81
CA THR A 6 1.83 5.55 -21.17
C THR A 6 2.00 5.67 -19.66
N ASP A 7 2.77 4.76 -19.05
CA ASP A 7 2.93 4.70 -17.59
C ASP A 7 3.76 5.85 -17.03
N THR A 8 3.66 5.99 -15.72
CA THR A 8 4.50 6.90 -14.93
C THR A 8 5.45 6.07 -14.07
N ILE A 9 6.72 6.40 -14.09
CA ILE A 9 7.73 5.84 -13.20
C ILE A 9 7.77 6.68 -11.93
N CYS A 10 7.64 6.02 -10.78
CA CYS A 10 7.78 6.60 -9.45
C CYS A 10 9.19 6.28 -8.92
N ILE A 11 9.93 7.30 -8.56
CA ILE A 11 11.31 7.22 -8.06
C ILE A 11 11.29 7.71 -6.62
N PHE A 12 11.44 6.78 -5.68
CA PHE A 12 11.49 7.08 -4.25
C PHE A 12 12.94 7.36 -3.85
N THR A 13 13.15 8.42 -3.06
CA THR A 13 14.48 8.86 -2.65
C THR A 13 14.66 8.81 -1.14
N ASP A 14 15.92 8.78 -0.70
CA ASP A 14 16.34 8.75 0.69
C ASP A 14 15.80 9.95 1.51
N ASN A 15 15.60 11.09 0.86
CA ASN A 15 14.98 12.28 1.45
C ASN A 15 13.46 12.16 1.66
N GLY A 16 12.87 10.97 1.41
CA GLY A 16 11.45 10.72 1.60
C GLY A 16 10.55 11.37 0.55
N ASN A 17 11.09 11.70 -0.62
CA ASN A 17 10.33 12.20 -1.77
C ASN A 17 10.03 11.08 -2.77
N VAL A 18 9.02 11.32 -3.61
CA VAL A 18 8.81 10.54 -4.83
C VAL A 18 8.77 11.51 -6.02
N HIS A 19 9.60 11.23 -7.01
CA HIS A 19 9.61 11.93 -8.30
C HIS A 19 8.89 11.08 -9.34
N GLN A 20 8.06 11.72 -10.15
CA GLN A 20 7.28 11.06 -11.18
C GLN A 20 7.73 11.50 -12.57
N ILE A 21 8.01 10.52 -13.42
CA ILE A 21 8.43 10.71 -14.81
C ILE A 21 7.54 9.87 -15.72
N LYS A 22 6.88 10.49 -16.68
CA LYS A 22 6.13 9.76 -17.71
C LYS A 22 7.12 9.04 -18.62
N VAL A 23 6.92 7.75 -18.88
CA VAL A 23 7.79 6.93 -19.74
C VAL A 23 7.97 7.55 -21.12
N GLN A 24 6.90 8.11 -21.70
CA GLN A 24 6.94 8.80 -23.00
C GLN A 24 7.88 10.01 -23.06
N ASN A 25 8.26 10.59 -21.92
CA ASN A 25 9.20 11.71 -21.85
C ASN A 25 10.67 11.25 -21.88
N ILE A 26 10.91 9.95 -21.78
CA ILE A 26 12.25 9.37 -21.89
C ILE A 26 12.59 9.24 -23.37
N PRO A 27 13.61 9.96 -23.89
CA PRO A 27 13.91 9.94 -25.32
C PRO A 27 14.39 8.57 -25.77
N THR A 28 13.84 8.08 -26.87
CA THR A 28 14.30 6.86 -27.52
C THR A 28 15.70 7.08 -28.11
N LYS A 29 16.60 6.16 -27.86
CA LYS A 29 17.99 6.17 -28.32
C LYS A 29 18.34 4.84 -28.99
N LYS A 30 19.39 4.84 -29.82
CA LYS A 30 19.91 3.61 -30.40
C LYS A 30 20.74 2.83 -29.37
N VAL A 31 20.90 1.55 -29.63
CA VAL A 31 21.80 0.70 -28.84
C VAL A 31 23.22 1.30 -28.86
N ARG A 32 23.88 1.33 -27.70
CA ARG A 32 25.21 1.91 -27.45
C ARG A 32 25.28 3.45 -27.42
N GLU A 33 24.18 4.16 -27.63
CA GLU A 33 24.15 5.61 -27.39
C GLU A 33 24.13 5.92 -25.89
N LYS A 34 24.68 7.06 -25.50
CA LYS A 34 24.60 7.56 -24.14
C LYS A 34 23.15 7.97 -23.84
N GLY A 35 22.58 7.45 -22.73
CA GLY A 35 21.27 7.81 -22.25
C GLY A 35 21.17 9.28 -21.81
N VAL A 36 20.05 9.64 -21.21
CA VAL A 36 19.79 10.97 -20.63
C VAL A 36 19.87 10.86 -19.11
N PRO A 37 20.58 11.76 -18.43
CA PRO A 37 20.55 11.81 -16.97
C PRO A 37 19.14 12.00 -16.43
N ILE A 38 18.80 11.34 -15.37
CA ILE A 38 17.48 11.43 -14.74
C ILE A 38 17.15 12.85 -14.27
N ASP A 39 18.16 13.61 -13.86
CA ASP A 39 18.07 15.03 -13.50
C ASP A 39 17.44 15.90 -14.62
N ASN A 40 17.60 15.48 -15.87
CA ASN A 40 17.05 16.20 -17.03
C ASN A 40 15.60 15.77 -17.35
N LEU A 41 15.08 14.73 -16.71
CA LEU A 41 13.75 14.17 -16.97
C LEU A 41 12.70 14.62 -15.95
N GLY A 42 13.13 15.08 -14.78
CA GLY A 42 12.25 15.44 -13.67
C GLY A 42 12.86 16.48 -12.74
N ASN A 43 12.38 16.49 -11.51
CA ASN A 43 12.88 17.35 -10.44
C ASN A 43 13.88 16.64 -9.51
N TYR A 44 14.30 15.42 -9.87
CA TYR A 44 15.31 14.68 -9.13
C TYR A 44 16.66 15.38 -9.24
N SER A 45 17.47 15.34 -8.17
CA SER A 45 18.80 15.91 -8.15
C SER A 45 19.79 14.90 -7.60
N SER A 46 20.63 14.33 -8.47
CA SER A 46 21.63 13.34 -8.11
C SER A 46 22.72 13.85 -7.12
N GLN A 47 22.81 15.18 -6.93
CA GLN A 47 23.73 15.79 -5.96
C GLN A 47 23.14 15.90 -4.55
N GLY A 48 21.82 15.81 -4.41
CA GLY A 48 21.12 16.06 -3.14
C GLY A 48 20.33 14.89 -2.59
N GLU A 49 20.13 13.83 -3.38
CA GLU A 49 19.32 12.68 -3.01
C GLU A 49 19.74 11.41 -3.74
N SER A 50 19.47 10.26 -3.13
CA SER A 50 19.77 8.94 -3.68
C SER A 50 18.49 8.14 -3.94
N ILE A 51 18.51 7.36 -5.01
CA ILE A 51 17.36 6.51 -5.37
C ILE A 51 17.32 5.30 -4.44
N VAL A 52 16.20 5.14 -3.74
CA VAL A 52 15.91 4.00 -2.86
C VAL A 52 15.12 2.92 -3.58
N ALA A 53 14.11 3.33 -4.36
CA ALA A 53 13.29 2.41 -5.13
C ALA A 53 12.77 3.07 -6.41
N LEU A 54 12.56 2.25 -7.44
CA LEU A 54 12.02 2.66 -8.72
C LEU A 54 10.95 1.65 -9.15
N MET A 55 9.72 2.15 -9.38
CA MET A 55 8.54 1.34 -9.69
C MET A 55 7.65 2.06 -10.71
N SER A 56 6.88 1.32 -11.53
CA SER A 56 5.82 1.96 -12.29
C SER A 56 4.62 2.25 -11.39
N PHE A 57 3.87 3.30 -11.69
CA PHE A 57 2.67 3.63 -10.92
C PHE A 57 1.62 2.51 -11.00
N ASP A 58 1.51 1.86 -12.16
CA ASP A 58 0.61 0.72 -12.37
C ASP A 58 0.90 -0.46 -11.42
N MET A 59 2.19 -0.70 -11.11
CA MET A 59 2.59 -1.75 -10.16
C MET A 59 2.16 -1.46 -8.72
N ILE A 60 2.11 -0.20 -8.33
CA ILE A 60 1.85 0.22 -6.95
C ILE A 60 0.38 0.60 -6.69
N LYS A 61 -0.37 0.92 -7.74
CA LYS A 61 -1.80 1.25 -7.63
C LYS A 61 -2.58 0.08 -7.03
N GLY A 62 -3.36 0.36 -5.99
CA GLY A 62 -4.14 -0.67 -5.28
C GLY A 62 -3.28 -1.68 -4.50
N LYS A 63 -2.01 -1.35 -4.23
CA LYS A 63 -1.12 -2.14 -3.38
C LYS A 63 -0.68 -1.33 -2.17
N LYS A 64 -0.35 -2.02 -1.08
CA LYS A 64 0.25 -1.39 0.08
C LYS A 64 1.77 -1.40 -0.07
N LEU A 65 2.39 -0.25 0.16
CA LEU A 65 3.84 -0.08 0.12
C LEU A 65 4.39 -0.03 1.54
N LEU A 66 5.35 -0.90 1.83
CA LEU A 66 6.11 -0.88 3.07
C LEU A 66 7.22 0.16 2.97
N PHE A 67 7.19 1.15 3.82
CA PHE A 67 8.25 2.13 4.01
C PHE A 67 9.07 1.78 5.24
N THR A 68 10.38 1.85 5.12
CA THR A 68 11.32 1.64 6.24
C THR A 68 12.40 2.70 6.21
N THR A 69 12.65 3.33 7.36
CA THR A 69 13.69 4.35 7.50
C THR A 69 14.91 3.80 8.23
N LYS A 70 16.02 4.53 8.14
CA LYS A 70 17.30 4.24 8.78
C LYS A 70 17.16 4.14 10.31
N ASN A 71 16.36 5.00 10.91
CA ASN A 71 16.09 4.98 12.35
C ASN A 71 15.05 3.93 12.76
N GLY A 72 14.68 3.03 11.85
CA GLY A 72 13.79 1.90 12.11
C GLY A 72 12.30 2.26 12.20
N MET A 73 11.90 3.39 11.63
CA MET A 73 10.47 3.70 11.48
C MET A 73 9.89 2.91 10.32
N ILE A 74 8.70 2.36 10.51
CA ILE A 74 8.00 1.54 9.51
C ILE A 74 6.54 1.95 9.38
N LYS A 75 5.98 1.77 8.20
CA LYS A 75 4.55 1.92 7.93
C LYS A 75 4.15 1.27 6.61
N LEU A 76 2.87 0.97 6.46
CA LEU A 76 2.25 0.70 5.18
C LEU A 76 1.58 1.98 4.66
N VAL A 77 1.68 2.22 3.36
CA VAL A 77 1.03 3.34 2.67
C VAL A 77 0.32 2.80 1.45
N ASP A 78 -0.91 3.24 1.20
CA ASP A 78 -1.62 2.92 -0.02
C ASP A 78 -0.91 3.53 -1.24
N GLY A 79 -0.60 2.69 -2.23
CA GLY A 79 0.04 3.13 -3.47
C GLY A 79 -0.81 4.15 -4.26
N SER A 80 -2.13 4.11 -4.10
CA SER A 80 -3.04 5.08 -4.74
C SER A 80 -2.85 6.51 -4.22
N GLU A 81 -2.25 6.70 -3.04
CA GLU A 81 -1.91 8.04 -2.54
C GLU A 81 -0.86 8.77 -3.41
N PHE A 82 -0.17 8.03 -4.28
CA PHE A 82 0.80 8.59 -5.23
C PHE A 82 0.19 8.91 -6.60
N GLU A 83 -1.12 8.74 -6.78
CA GLU A 83 -1.84 9.20 -7.97
C GLU A 83 -1.89 10.73 -7.99
N THR A 84 -1.04 11.35 -8.78
CA THR A 84 -0.91 12.81 -8.83
C THR A 84 -0.31 13.26 -10.17
N ASN A 85 -0.67 14.48 -10.58
CA ASN A 85 -0.06 15.14 -11.72
C ASN A 85 1.20 15.95 -11.36
N ARG A 86 1.59 15.98 -10.09
CA ARG A 86 2.79 16.69 -9.65
C ARG A 86 4.03 15.86 -9.94
N LYS A 87 5.08 16.51 -10.43
CA LYS A 87 6.37 15.85 -10.72
C LYS A 87 7.10 15.35 -9.46
N THR A 88 6.81 15.96 -8.31
CA THR A 88 7.42 15.61 -7.01
C THR A 88 6.41 15.80 -5.90
N VAL A 89 6.28 14.80 -5.04
CA VAL A 89 5.50 14.86 -3.80
C VAL A 89 6.26 14.17 -2.67
N ALA A 90 5.93 14.53 -1.42
CA ALA A 90 6.44 13.79 -0.26
C ALA A 90 5.87 12.37 -0.26
N ALA A 91 6.74 11.38 -0.18
CA ALA A 91 6.39 9.96 -0.05
C ALA A 91 6.26 9.53 1.41
N THR A 92 7.08 10.13 2.28
CA THR A 92 7.02 9.93 3.73
C THR A 92 7.52 11.17 4.44
N LYS A 93 7.07 11.37 5.68
CA LYS A 93 7.70 12.32 6.58
C LYS A 93 8.86 11.61 7.28
N LEU A 94 10.02 12.24 7.33
CA LEU A 94 11.19 11.75 8.03
C LEU A 94 11.38 12.48 9.36
N GLY A 95 11.96 11.79 10.33
CA GLY A 95 12.43 12.38 11.58
C GLY A 95 13.69 13.23 11.37
N LYS A 96 14.18 13.82 12.44
CA LYS A 96 15.47 14.52 12.42
C LYS A 96 16.57 13.49 12.16
N ASP A 97 17.49 13.81 11.25
CA ASP A 97 18.64 12.97 10.87
C ASP A 97 18.25 11.52 10.45
N ASP A 98 17.06 11.36 9.86
CA ASP A 98 16.56 10.08 9.36
C ASP A 98 16.51 10.06 7.84
N GLU A 99 16.66 8.89 7.25
CA GLU A 99 16.69 8.65 5.82
C GLU A 99 15.76 7.48 5.46
N LEU A 100 15.11 7.54 4.31
CA LEU A 100 14.37 6.40 3.78
C LEU A 100 15.36 5.36 3.25
N VAL A 101 15.28 4.12 3.76
CA VAL A 101 16.18 3.01 3.37
C VAL A 101 15.52 2.08 2.38
N SER A 102 14.21 1.86 2.51
CA SER A 102 13.53 0.87 1.67
C SER A 102 12.07 1.24 1.42
N VAL A 103 11.62 1.00 0.18
CA VAL A 103 10.21 0.96 -0.21
C VAL A 103 9.97 -0.37 -0.92
N LYS A 104 9.03 -1.17 -0.43
CA LYS A 104 8.70 -2.48 -1.02
C LYS A 104 7.19 -2.62 -1.22
N ILE A 105 6.80 -3.23 -2.34
CA ILE A 105 5.41 -3.60 -2.58
C ILE A 105 5.10 -4.83 -1.73
N THR A 106 4.02 -4.77 -0.96
CA THR A 106 3.51 -5.92 -0.19
C THR A 106 2.41 -6.63 -0.96
N ARG A 107 2.06 -7.84 -0.53
CA ARG A 107 0.88 -8.56 -1.02
C ARG A 107 -0.38 -8.22 -0.25
N VAL A 108 -0.28 -7.37 0.76
CA VAL A 108 -1.46 -6.85 1.46
C VAL A 108 -2.30 -6.08 0.45
N SER A 109 -3.55 -6.44 0.31
CA SER A 109 -4.51 -5.80 -0.59
C SER A 109 -5.82 -5.55 0.13
N GLU A 110 -6.54 -4.53 -0.30
CA GLU A 110 -7.94 -4.34 0.08
C GLU A 110 -8.79 -5.31 -0.73
N LYS A 111 -9.66 -6.06 -0.05
CA LYS A 111 -10.79 -6.73 -0.68
C LYS A 111 -12.04 -5.94 -0.36
N GLU A 112 -12.78 -5.59 -1.39
CA GLU A 112 -14.18 -5.24 -1.20
C GLU A 112 -14.89 -6.52 -0.73
N VAL A 113 -15.44 -6.48 0.47
CA VAL A 113 -16.39 -7.50 0.91
C VAL A 113 -17.67 -7.22 0.13
N VAL A 114 -17.81 -7.91 -1.00
CA VAL A 114 -19.12 -8.00 -1.65
C VAL A 114 -19.97 -8.79 -0.66
N SER A 115 -20.88 -8.10 0.01
CA SER A 115 -21.94 -8.76 0.76
C SER A 115 -22.70 -9.62 -0.24
N GLU A 116 -22.50 -10.93 -0.20
CA GLU A 116 -23.42 -11.84 -0.88
C GLU A 116 -24.79 -11.57 -0.27
N GLU A 117 -25.66 -10.90 -1.03
CA GLU A 117 -27.08 -10.85 -0.69
C GLU A 117 -27.52 -12.29 -0.47
N PRO A 118 -28.13 -12.63 0.68
CA PRO A 118 -28.63 -13.97 0.88
C PRO A 118 -29.59 -14.25 -0.27
N ALA A 119 -29.25 -15.26 -1.10
CA ALA A 119 -30.11 -15.69 -2.18
C ALA A 119 -31.50 -15.93 -1.62
N MET A 120 -32.45 -15.10 -2.02
CA MET A 120 -33.84 -15.30 -1.66
C MET A 120 -34.20 -16.72 -2.10
N PRO A 121 -34.79 -17.54 -1.23
CA PRO A 121 -35.20 -18.85 -1.62
C PRO A 121 -36.19 -18.71 -2.77
N VAL A 122 -35.85 -19.26 -3.92
CA VAL A 122 -36.75 -19.37 -5.06
C VAL A 122 -37.94 -20.20 -4.60
N MET A 123 -39.08 -19.56 -4.38
CA MET A 123 -40.35 -20.28 -4.20
C MET A 123 -40.64 -21.03 -5.46
N LEU A 124 -40.39 -22.35 -5.44
CA LEU A 124 -40.93 -23.27 -6.43
C LEU A 124 -42.45 -23.20 -6.36
N SER A 125 -43.04 -22.64 -7.40
CA SER A 125 -44.48 -22.72 -7.65
C SER A 125 -44.85 -24.17 -8.01
N GLY A 126 -45.31 -24.89 -7.01
CA GLY A 126 -45.96 -26.18 -7.17
C GLY A 126 -47.24 -26.17 -6.40
N GLY A 127 -48.37 -26.17 -7.12
CA GLY A 127 -49.70 -25.96 -6.59
C GLY A 127 -50.20 -27.05 -5.63
N SER A 128 -51.05 -26.64 -4.75
CA SER A 128 -52.35 -27.21 -4.46
C SER A 128 -52.95 -26.46 -3.24
N ASP A 129 -54.21 -26.15 -3.44
CA ASP A 129 -55.14 -25.52 -2.55
C ASP A 129 -55.04 -26.01 -1.11
N ASP A 130 -54.89 -25.06 -0.19
CA ASP A 130 -55.45 -24.97 1.17
C ASP A 130 -54.62 -23.95 1.97
N PHE A 131 -54.95 -22.65 1.77
CA PHE A 131 -54.34 -21.58 2.56
C PHE A 131 -55.37 -21.01 3.52
N GLU A 132 -55.26 -21.38 4.81
CA GLU A 132 -55.97 -20.62 5.87
C GLU A 132 -55.30 -19.27 6.05
N PRO A 133 -56.07 -18.18 6.16
CA PRO A 133 -55.51 -16.84 6.35
C PRO A 133 -54.94 -16.71 7.76
N LEU A 134 -53.63 -16.44 7.83
CA LEU A 134 -52.94 -16.08 9.05
C LEU A 134 -53.37 -14.69 9.51
N ASP A 135 -53.89 -14.63 10.74
CA ASP A 135 -54.36 -13.43 11.42
C ASP A 135 -53.20 -12.47 11.71
N PHE A 136 -53.24 -11.29 11.08
CA PHE A 136 -52.15 -10.32 11.07
C PHE A 136 -52.14 -9.41 12.33
N GLU A 137 -52.95 -9.69 13.35
CA GLU A 137 -53.12 -8.82 14.54
C GLU A 137 -52.20 -9.14 15.73
N GLN A 138 -51.24 -10.06 15.63
CA GLN A 138 -50.30 -10.39 16.73
C GLN A 138 -48.82 -10.34 16.34
N MET A 139 -48.40 -9.37 15.55
CA MET A 139 -46.99 -9.01 15.48
C MET A 139 -46.75 -7.76 16.32
N GLU A 140 -46.23 -7.98 17.55
CA GLU A 140 -45.62 -6.90 18.33
C GLU A 140 -44.47 -6.29 17.50
N PHE A 141 -44.62 -5.00 17.15
CA PHE A 141 -43.55 -4.19 16.64
C PHE A 141 -42.48 -4.00 17.74
N GLY A 142 -41.57 -4.97 17.86
CA GLY A 142 -40.31 -4.79 18.55
C GLY A 142 -39.51 -3.70 17.81
N GLN A 143 -38.98 -2.76 18.59
CA GLN A 143 -38.20 -1.58 18.25
C GLN A 143 -37.34 -1.78 16.98
N MET A 144 -37.61 -0.97 15.95
CA MET A 144 -36.66 -0.70 14.90
C MET A 144 -35.48 0.08 15.51
N ASP A 145 -34.41 -0.63 15.85
CA ASP A 145 -33.13 -0.01 16.00
C ASP A 145 -32.72 0.60 14.65
N MET A 146 -32.35 1.87 14.69
CA MET A 146 -31.89 2.63 13.55
C MET A 146 -30.81 1.82 12.84
N MET A 147 -31.03 1.56 11.55
CA MET A 147 -29.97 1.07 10.66
C MET A 147 -28.86 2.12 10.67
N ASP A 148 -27.79 1.83 11.39
CA ASP A 148 -26.52 2.46 11.19
C ASP A 148 -26.12 2.23 9.73
N ASP A 149 -25.70 3.31 9.11
CA ASP A 149 -25.11 3.37 7.78
C ASP A 149 -24.08 2.24 7.61
N ALA A 150 -24.43 1.18 6.90
CA ALA A 150 -23.53 0.09 6.57
C ALA A 150 -22.53 0.61 5.54
N GLY A 151 -21.59 1.43 6.03
CA GLY A 151 -20.38 1.70 5.29
C GLY A 151 -19.72 0.38 4.96
N SER A 152 -19.41 0.12 3.70
CA SER A 152 -18.71 -1.08 3.26
C SER A 152 -17.40 -1.21 4.07
N GLU A 153 -17.36 -2.14 5.01
CA GLU A 153 -16.16 -2.43 5.75
C GLU A 153 -15.16 -3.08 4.79
N THR A 154 -14.13 -2.33 4.43
CA THR A 154 -13.03 -2.84 3.61
C THR A 154 -12.12 -3.68 4.49
N GLU A 155 -12.18 -4.99 4.37
CA GLU A 155 -11.30 -5.89 5.12
C GLU A 155 -9.93 -6.01 4.43
N LEU A 156 -8.85 -5.71 5.18
CA LEU A 156 -7.50 -5.91 4.70
C LEU A 156 -7.14 -7.40 4.71
N GLN A 157 -6.94 -7.97 3.54
CA GLN A 157 -6.42 -9.33 3.43
C GLN A 157 -4.91 -9.32 3.57
N TYR A 158 -4.43 -9.71 4.74
CA TYR A 158 -3.00 -9.93 4.98
C TYR A 158 -2.58 -11.31 4.46
N THR A 159 -1.53 -11.33 3.69
CA THR A 159 -0.84 -12.55 3.29
C THR A 159 0.08 -13.03 4.42
N ARG A 160 0.65 -14.23 4.26
CA ARG A 160 1.65 -14.77 5.19
C ARG A 160 3.03 -14.12 5.01
N GLU A 161 3.05 -12.85 4.66
CA GLU A 161 4.30 -12.12 4.52
C GLU A 161 4.92 -11.80 5.88
N ILE A 162 6.22 -11.97 5.92
CA ILE A 162 7.04 -11.68 7.10
C ILE A 162 8.05 -10.60 6.73
N LEU A 163 8.11 -9.59 7.58
CA LEU A 163 9.12 -8.56 7.52
C LEU A 163 10.33 -8.99 8.34
N VAL A 164 11.51 -8.85 7.75
CA VAL A 164 12.79 -8.99 8.45
C VAL A 164 13.58 -7.70 8.30
N LEU A 165 13.92 -7.10 9.43
CA LEU A 165 14.81 -5.94 9.52
C LEU A 165 16.20 -6.42 9.94
N GLN A 166 17.21 -5.95 9.25
CA GLN A 166 18.61 -6.17 9.58
C GLN A 166 19.28 -4.83 9.88
N THR A 167 19.98 -4.75 11.00
CA THR A 167 20.74 -3.56 11.37
C THR A 167 22.18 -3.63 10.90
N HIS A 168 22.89 -2.50 10.95
CA HIS A 168 24.30 -2.40 10.62
C HIS A 168 25.15 -3.29 11.56
N ASP A 169 24.83 -3.32 12.83
CA ASP A 169 25.53 -4.15 13.85
C ASP A 169 25.18 -5.64 13.75
N GLY A 170 24.38 -6.05 12.76
CA GLY A 170 24.06 -7.44 12.50
C GLY A 170 22.90 -8.00 13.34
N ILE A 171 22.06 -7.16 13.91
CA ILE A 171 20.84 -7.58 14.61
C ILE A 171 19.74 -7.84 13.58
N PHE A 172 19.04 -8.97 13.75
CA PHE A 172 17.88 -9.34 12.93
C PHE A 172 16.62 -9.37 13.78
N LEU A 173 15.58 -8.71 13.29
CA LEU A 173 14.23 -8.77 13.86
C LEU A 173 13.25 -9.25 12.80
N ARG A 174 12.41 -10.23 13.15
CA ARG A 174 11.43 -10.84 12.26
C ARG A 174 10.04 -10.76 12.89
N PHE A 175 9.04 -10.29 12.11
CA PHE A 175 7.64 -10.25 12.54
C PHE A 175 6.68 -10.24 11.35
N PRO A 176 5.39 -10.62 11.55
CA PRO A 176 4.39 -10.61 10.49
C PRO A 176 4.10 -9.20 9.98
N ILE A 177 3.90 -9.05 8.66
CA ILE A 177 3.57 -7.76 8.04
C ILE A 177 2.28 -7.14 8.60
N LYS A 178 1.34 -7.96 9.08
CA LYS A 178 0.08 -7.51 9.70
C LYS A 178 0.26 -6.65 10.95
N GLU A 179 1.44 -6.69 11.59
CA GLU A 179 1.76 -5.86 12.74
C GLU A 179 2.18 -4.43 12.32
N VAL A 180 2.42 -4.19 11.03
CA VAL A 180 2.79 -2.87 10.52
C VAL A 180 1.51 -2.08 10.23
N PRO A 181 1.30 -0.92 10.90
CA PRO A 181 0.10 -0.13 10.69
C PRO A 181 0.08 0.51 9.32
N GLU A 182 -1.13 0.59 8.76
CA GLU A 182 -1.38 1.42 7.59
C GLU A 182 -1.54 2.88 8.00
N MET A 183 -0.86 3.76 7.31
CA MET A 183 -0.81 5.18 7.62
C MET A 183 -0.73 6.02 6.35
N LYS A 184 -1.13 7.28 6.45
CA LYS A 184 -1.00 8.24 5.35
C LYS A 184 0.48 8.53 5.02
N LYS A 185 0.76 8.83 3.75
CA LYS A 185 2.11 9.15 3.27
C LYS A 185 2.78 10.29 4.08
N ALA A 186 2.03 11.29 4.51
CA ALA A 186 2.54 12.45 5.26
C ALA A 186 2.86 12.20 6.74
N THR A 187 2.92 10.93 7.20
CA THR A 187 3.24 10.55 8.59
C THR A 187 4.65 9.99 8.72
N LEU A 188 5.18 9.98 9.93
CA LEU A 188 6.49 9.40 10.26
C LEU A 188 6.49 7.86 10.29
N GLY A 189 5.37 7.23 10.55
CA GLY A 189 5.30 5.80 10.83
C GLY A 189 5.44 5.47 12.32
N VAL A 190 5.62 4.20 12.62
CA VAL A 190 5.85 3.68 13.97
C VAL A 190 7.24 3.06 14.09
N LYS A 191 7.74 2.92 15.31
CA LYS A 191 9.03 2.28 15.56
C LYS A 191 8.91 0.77 15.36
N GLY A 192 9.58 0.21 14.37
CA GLY A 192 9.56 -1.22 14.03
C GLY A 192 10.63 -2.03 14.75
N ILE A 193 11.74 -1.40 15.13
CA ILE A 193 12.84 -2.05 15.83
C ILE A 193 13.46 -1.11 16.87
N LYS A 194 13.87 -1.66 18.02
CA LYS A 194 14.66 -0.92 19.01
C LYS A 194 16.12 -1.04 18.62
N LEU A 195 16.74 0.08 18.24
CA LEU A 195 18.12 0.16 17.86
C LEU A 195 19.03 0.44 19.07
N ASN A 196 20.25 -0.08 19.04
CA ASN A 196 21.33 0.35 19.93
C ASN A 196 21.77 1.78 19.58
N PRO A 197 22.50 2.47 20.46
CA PRO A 197 23.16 3.72 20.11
C PRO A 197 24.05 3.55 18.86
N ASP A 198 23.96 4.49 17.93
CA ASP A 198 24.71 4.53 16.68
C ASP A 198 24.40 3.41 15.65
N ASP A 199 23.54 2.43 16.00
CA ASP A 199 23.06 1.40 15.08
C ASP A 199 21.92 1.92 14.19
N PHE A 200 21.74 1.33 13.03
CA PHE A 200 20.70 1.72 12.08
C PHE A 200 20.25 0.54 11.23
N VAL A 201 19.05 0.64 10.65
CA VAL A 201 18.53 -0.37 9.71
C VAL A 201 19.29 -0.26 8.39
N SER A 202 19.96 -1.33 8.01
CA SER A 202 20.76 -1.41 6.78
C SER A 202 20.03 -2.15 5.66
N ASN A 203 19.30 -3.22 6.00
CA ASN A 203 18.57 -4.03 5.02
C ASN A 203 17.17 -4.40 5.50
N VAL A 204 16.30 -4.57 4.53
CA VAL A 204 14.88 -4.93 4.74
C VAL A 204 14.51 -6.06 3.80
N TYR A 205 13.97 -7.14 4.35
CA TYR A 205 13.53 -8.28 3.56
C TYR A 205 12.04 -8.52 3.80
N LEU A 206 11.31 -8.73 2.72
CA LEU A 206 9.93 -9.15 2.75
C LEU A 206 9.86 -10.58 2.22
N LEU A 207 9.49 -11.51 3.11
CA LEU A 207 9.51 -12.95 2.84
C LEU A 207 8.10 -13.49 2.81
N ASP A 208 7.84 -14.38 1.86
CA ASP A 208 6.60 -15.14 1.81
C ASP A 208 6.82 -16.46 2.58
N VAL A 209 5.94 -16.74 3.54
CA VAL A 209 5.95 -18.03 4.26
C VAL A 209 4.81 -18.85 3.69
N GLY A 210 5.17 -19.64 2.66
CA GLY A 210 4.26 -20.59 2.01
C GLY A 210 3.64 -21.64 2.93
#